data_69f356df561616b016a61f3d96273da9
#
_entry.id   69f356df561616b016a61f3d96273da9
#
_cell.length_a   1.000
_cell.length_b   1.000
_cell.length_c   1.000
_cell.angle_alpha   90.00
_cell.angle_beta   90.00
_cell.angle_gamma   90.00
#
_symmetry.space_group_name_H-M   'P 1'
#
loop_
_entity.id
_entity.type
_entity.pdbx_description
1 polymer ?
#
loop_
_entity_poly.entity_id
_entity_poly.type
_entity_poly.pdbx_seq_one_letter_code
_entity_poly.pdbx_strand_id
1 'polypeptide(L)'
;IVINAKTQRPSVCNAAESLVVHAKIADEFLPKLENEINKVHEIEFRADERALNVLSAGIPATDDDFGTEFLDYILSVKTVDNLDEAIEHINTYSSRHSESIITHDYFNAQKFQDEIDAAAVYVNASTRFTDGFVFGLGAEIGISTQKLHARGPMGLEALTSTKYLIDGTGQIR
;
A
#
# COMPACT_ATOMS: atom_id res chain seq x y z
N ILE A 1 6.78 7.06 8.49
CA ILE A 1 5.78 6.60 7.49
C ILE A 1 5.32 5.18 7.82
N VAL A 2 6.21 4.20 7.99
CA VAL A 2 5.85 2.80 8.30
C VAL A 2 5.09 2.72 9.63
N ILE A 3 5.54 3.42 10.67
CA ILE A 3 4.85 3.49 11.96
C ILE A 3 3.42 3.99 11.77
N ASN A 4 3.25 5.12 11.08
CA ASN A 4 1.91 5.66 10.80
C ASN A 4 1.05 4.68 9.99
N ALA A 5 1.60 4.10 8.92
CA ALA A 5 0.88 3.19 8.05
C ALA A 5 0.41 1.92 8.76
N LYS A 6 1.20 1.40 9.73
CA LYS A 6 0.85 0.17 10.47
C LYS A 6 0.05 0.43 11.74
N THR A 7 0.42 1.44 12.53
CA THR A 7 -0.08 1.54 13.91
C THR A 7 -1.26 2.48 14.13
N GLN A 8 -1.52 3.40 13.19
CA GLN A 8 -2.62 4.37 13.37
C GLN A 8 -3.99 3.67 13.48
N ARG A 9 -4.23 2.65 12.67
CA ARG A 9 -5.43 1.81 12.71
C ARG A 9 -5.16 0.52 11.92
N PRO A 10 -4.73 -0.56 12.56
CA PRO A 10 -4.26 -1.76 11.85
C PRO A 10 -5.37 -2.52 11.12
N SER A 11 -6.63 -2.43 11.59
CA SER A 11 -7.77 -3.20 11.08
C SER A 11 -8.49 -2.59 9.88
N VAL A 12 -7.85 -1.66 9.15
CA VAL A 12 -8.44 -1.04 7.94
C VAL A 12 -7.66 -1.40 6.69
N CYS A 13 -8.35 -1.40 5.56
CA CYS A 13 -7.85 -1.89 4.27
C CYS A 13 -6.62 -1.16 3.71
N ASN A 14 -6.34 0.08 4.16
CA ASN A 14 -5.18 0.87 3.74
C ASN A 14 -4.04 0.87 4.79
N ALA A 15 -4.14 0.09 5.86
CA ALA A 15 -3.02 -0.14 6.78
C ALA A 15 -1.93 -0.97 6.09
N ALA A 16 -0.67 -0.74 6.43
CA ALA A 16 0.42 -1.55 5.90
C ALA A 16 0.38 -2.96 6.50
N GLU A 17 0.45 -3.97 5.64
CA GLU A 17 0.48 -5.38 6.01
C GLU A 17 1.82 -6.03 5.66
N SER A 18 2.52 -5.48 4.66
CA SER A 18 3.82 -5.94 4.21
C SER A 18 4.80 -4.77 4.04
N LEU A 19 6.06 -5.03 4.37
CA LEU A 19 7.18 -4.11 4.23
C LEU A 19 8.28 -4.76 3.40
N VAL A 20 8.63 -4.14 2.28
CA VAL A 20 9.76 -4.55 1.44
C VAL A 20 10.92 -3.62 1.69
N VAL A 21 12.09 -4.17 2.06
CA VAL A 21 13.28 -3.40 2.44
C VAL A 21 14.45 -3.76 1.54
N HIS A 22 15.13 -2.74 1.01
CA HIS A 22 16.35 -2.97 0.24
C HIS A 22 17.48 -3.46 1.16
N ALA A 23 18.18 -4.52 0.76
CA ALA A 23 19.24 -5.18 1.55
C ALA A 23 20.31 -4.21 2.07
N LYS A 24 20.68 -3.20 1.27
CA LYS A 24 21.73 -2.21 1.66
C LYS A 24 21.37 -1.37 2.89
N ILE A 25 20.09 -1.26 3.24
CA ILE A 25 19.65 -0.46 4.40
C ILE A 25 19.04 -1.33 5.49
N ALA A 26 18.84 -2.62 5.25
CA ALA A 26 18.14 -3.52 6.18
C ALA A 26 18.79 -3.54 7.56
N ASP A 27 20.14 -3.67 7.61
CA ASP A 27 20.90 -3.76 8.86
C ASP A 27 20.77 -2.52 9.76
N GLU A 28 20.58 -1.34 9.17
CA GLU A 28 20.39 -0.09 9.89
C GLU A 28 18.91 0.19 10.16
N PHE A 29 18.08 0.00 9.12
CA PHE A 29 16.69 0.44 9.15
C PHE A 29 15.79 -0.48 10.00
N LEU A 30 15.93 -1.81 9.87
CA LEU A 30 15.02 -2.73 10.55
C LEU A 30 15.14 -2.68 12.09
N PRO A 31 16.33 -2.68 12.70
CA PRO A 31 16.46 -2.53 14.15
C PRO A 31 15.93 -1.18 14.65
N LYS A 32 16.16 -0.12 13.87
CA LYS A 32 15.62 1.20 14.19
C LYS A 32 14.09 1.23 14.12
N LEU A 33 13.50 0.65 13.08
CA LEU A 33 12.06 0.53 12.95
C LEU A 33 11.48 -0.27 14.11
N GLU A 34 12.03 -1.45 14.40
CA GLU A 34 11.58 -2.32 15.50
C GLU A 34 11.59 -1.56 16.84
N ASN A 35 12.68 -0.85 17.14
CA ASN A 35 12.77 -0.07 18.38
C ASN A 35 11.74 1.08 18.43
N GLU A 36 11.52 1.79 17.34
CA GLU A 36 10.61 2.95 17.35
C GLU A 36 9.13 2.54 17.26
N ILE A 37 8.79 1.52 16.48
CA ILE A 37 7.39 1.09 16.34
C ILE A 37 6.89 0.42 17.63
N ASN A 38 7.74 -0.35 18.33
CA ASN A 38 7.39 -1.01 19.58
C ASN A 38 7.21 -0.05 20.76
N LYS A 39 7.62 1.23 20.64
CA LYS A 39 7.25 2.29 21.59
C LYS A 39 5.78 2.71 21.45
N VAL A 40 5.19 2.46 20.29
CA VAL A 40 3.77 2.80 20.00
C VAL A 40 2.89 1.58 20.24
N HIS A 41 3.21 0.46 19.60
CA HIS A 41 2.57 -0.83 19.77
C HIS A 41 3.58 -1.95 19.51
N GLU A 42 3.50 -3.02 20.28
CA GLU A 42 4.26 -4.23 20.03
C GLU A 42 3.81 -4.85 18.70
N ILE A 43 4.76 -5.08 17.79
CA ILE A 43 4.50 -5.63 16.46
C ILE A 43 5.12 -7.02 16.36
N GLU A 44 4.32 -8.00 15.93
CA GLU A 44 4.82 -9.29 15.48
C GLU A 44 5.40 -9.14 14.06
N PHE A 45 6.71 -9.33 13.92
CA PHE A 45 7.35 -9.34 12.61
C PHE A 45 7.40 -10.77 12.04
N ARG A 46 6.83 -10.97 10.84
CA ARG A 46 6.98 -12.20 10.04
C ARG A 46 7.93 -11.91 8.90
N ALA A 47 9.14 -12.43 8.97
CA ALA A 47 10.23 -11.93 8.17
C ALA A 47 10.96 -13.03 7.40
N ASP A 48 11.52 -12.66 6.24
CA ASP A 48 12.43 -13.53 5.52
C ASP A 48 13.75 -13.74 6.31
N GLU A 49 14.55 -14.71 5.90
CA GLU A 49 15.78 -15.09 6.60
C GLU A 49 16.73 -13.89 6.79
N ARG A 50 16.86 -13.02 5.79
CA ARG A 50 17.75 -11.85 5.86
C ARG A 50 17.27 -10.84 6.91
N ALA A 51 15.99 -10.55 6.93
CA ALA A 51 15.41 -9.63 7.91
C ALA A 51 15.44 -10.22 9.33
N LEU A 52 15.24 -11.53 9.50
CA LEU A 52 15.36 -12.21 10.81
C LEU A 52 16.74 -12.11 11.43
N ASN A 53 17.80 -12.06 10.61
CA ASN A 53 19.17 -11.94 11.12
C ASN A 53 19.45 -10.60 11.77
N VAL A 54 18.62 -9.58 11.56
CA VAL A 54 18.83 -8.22 12.08
C VAL A 54 17.72 -7.74 13.02
N LEU A 55 16.54 -8.35 12.98
CA LEU A 55 15.47 -8.10 13.96
C LEU A 55 15.79 -8.80 15.29
N SER A 56 15.44 -8.15 16.40
CA SER A 56 15.65 -8.74 17.74
C SER A 56 14.57 -9.75 18.10
N ALA A 57 13.35 -9.57 17.56
CA ALA A 57 12.23 -10.47 17.72
C ALA A 57 11.46 -10.58 16.41
N GLY A 58 11.35 -11.80 15.88
CA GLY A 58 10.62 -12.07 14.66
C GLY A 58 10.42 -13.57 14.47
N ILE A 59 9.44 -13.92 13.68
CA ILE A 59 9.21 -15.32 13.29
C ILE A 59 9.40 -15.48 11.78
N PRO A 60 9.82 -16.66 11.30
CA PRO A 60 9.96 -16.91 9.88
C PRO A 60 8.64 -16.72 9.15
N ALA A 61 8.66 -15.89 8.10
CA ALA A 61 7.53 -15.73 7.20
C ALA A 61 7.35 -16.95 6.31
N THR A 62 6.10 -17.32 6.06
CA THR A 62 5.71 -18.20 4.96
C THR A 62 5.33 -17.37 3.73
N ASP A 63 5.21 -17.99 2.56
CA ASP A 63 4.79 -17.29 1.35
C ASP A 63 3.39 -16.66 1.49
N ASP A 64 2.50 -17.31 2.23
CA ASP A 64 1.15 -16.80 2.50
C ASP A 64 1.16 -15.52 3.35
N ASP A 65 2.15 -15.33 4.22
CA ASP A 65 2.25 -14.14 5.06
C ASP A 65 2.45 -12.85 4.26
N PHE A 66 3.08 -12.92 3.08
CA PHE A 66 3.30 -11.74 2.24
C PHE A 66 2.04 -11.24 1.54
N GLY A 67 1.03 -12.11 1.36
CA GLY A 67 -0.27 -11.77 0.76
C GLY A 67 -1.42 -11.69 1.77
N THR A 68 -1.15 -11.85 3.06
CA THR A 68 -2.19 -11.88 4.09
C THR A 68 -2.50 -10.47 4.60
N GLU A 69 -3.79 -10.14 4.64
CA GLU A 69 -4.29 -9.01 5.43
C GLU A 69 -4.48 -9.48 6.88
N PHE A 70 -3.52 -9.17 7.74
CA PHE A 70 -3.56 -9.56 9.16
C PHE A 70 -4.61 -8.81 9.96
N LEU A 71 -4.88 -7.55 9.57
CA LEU A 71 -5.79 -6.63 10.26
C LEU A 71 -5.46 -6.44 11.74
N ASP A 72 -4.22 -6.68 12.10
CA ASP A 72 -3.69 -6.67 13.46
C ASP A 72 -2.26 -6.10 13.48
N TYR A 73 -1.65 -6.04 14.65
CA TYR A 73 -0.27 -5.58 14.86
C TYR A 73 0.77 -6.63 14.40
N ILE A 74 0.59 -7.12 13.19
CA ILE A 74 1.47 -8.08 12.51
C ILE A 74 1.96 -7.43 11.21
N LEU A 75 3.25 -7.53 10.91
CA LEU A 75 3.86 -6.97 9.70
C LEU A 75 4.79 -7.99 9.05
N SER A 76 4.50 -8.36 7.80
CA SER A 76 5.44 -9.17 7.03
C SER A 76 6.61 -8.30 6.52
N VAL A 77 7.82 -8.88 6.48
CA VAL A 77 9.04 -8.18 6.06
C VAL A 77 9.80 -8.99 5.04
N LYS A 78 10.00 -8.42 3.86
CA LYS A 78 10.78 -8.99 2.75
C LYS A 78 12.00 -8.15 2.47
N THR A 79 13.17 -8.77 2.34
CA THR A 79 14.41 -8.12 1.92
C THR A 79 14.67 -8.39 0.44
N VAL A 80 15.00 -7.34 -0.32
CA VAL A 80 15.27 -7.41 -1.77
C VAL A 80 16.59 -6.70 -2.12
N ASP A 81 17.19 -7.07 -3.25
CA ASP A 81 18.49 -6.52 -3.68
C ASP A 81 18.34 -5.32 -4.63
N ASN A 82 17.17 -5.13 -5.22
CA ASN A 82 16.90 -4.06 -6.18
C ASN A 82 15.40 -3.75 -6.29
N LEU A 83 15.08 -2.69 -7.04
CA LEU A 83 13.71 -2.24 -7.25
C LEU A 83 12.87 -3.23 -8.06
N ASP A 84 13.48 -3.93 -9.03
CA ASP A 84 12.75 -4.89 -9.88
C ASP A 84 12.21 -6.06 -9.04
N GLU A 85 13.03 -6.60 -8.15
CA GLU A 85 12.59 -7.62 -7.19
C GLU A 85 11.48 -7.11 -6.26
N ALA A 86 11.56 -5.85 -5.82
CA ALA A 86 10.51 -5.24 -5.00
C ALA A 86 9.18 -5.15 -5.77
N ILE A 87 9.22 -4.68 -7.01
CA ILE A 87 8.04 -4.56 -7.89
C ILE A 87 7.43 -5.93 -8.18
N GLU A 88 8.25 -6.93 -8.51
CA GLU A 88 7.79 -8.30 -8.75
C GLU A 88 7.10 -8.88 -7.50
N HIS A 89 7.74 -8.74 -6.34
CA HIS A 89 7.19 -9.20 -5.07
C HIS A 89 5.85 -8.52 -4.76
N ILE A 90 5.80 -7.19 -4.84
CA ILE A 90 4.59 -6.43 -4.57
C ILE A 90 3.46 -6.83 -5.54
N ASN A 91 3.72 -6.87 -6.85
CA ASN A 91 2.70 -7.25 -7.83
C ASN A 91 2.20 -8.70 -7.67
N THR A 92 3.02 -9.58 -7.06
CA THR A 92 2.65 -10.97 -6.76
C THR A 92 1.72 -11.07 -5.56
N TYR A 93 2.01 -10.36 -4.48
CA TYR A 93 1.35 -10.56 -3.18
C TYR A 93 0.37 -9.45 -2.80
N SER A 94 0.41 -8.29 -3.45
CA SER A 94 -0.45 -7.14 -3.16
C SER A 94 -1.94 -7.44 -3.31
N SER A 95 -2.76 -6.87 -2.43
CA SER A 95 -4.21 -6.79 -2.60
C SER A 95 -4.62 -5.84 -3.74
N ARG A 96 -3.65 -5.11 -4.33
CA ARG A 96 -3.83 -4.06 -5.35
C ARG A 96 -4.59 -2.83 -4.85
N HIS A 97 -4.59 -2.63 -3.56
CA HIS A 97 -5.27 -1.50 -2.93
C HIS A 97 -4.37 -0.26 -2.90
N SER A 98 -3.30 -0.27 -2.14
CA SER A 98 -2.43 0.89 -1.93
C SER A 98 -1.00 0.47 -1.69
N GLU A 99 -0.09 1.01 -2.49
CA GLU A 99 1.34 0.74 -2.40
C GLU A 99 2.14 2.03 -2.28
N SER A 100 3.26 1.99 -1.58
CA SER A 100 4.10 3.18 -1.39
C SER A 100 5.57 2.85 -1.51
N ILE A 101 6.30 3.67 -2.26
CA ILE A 101 7.77 3.67 -2.26
C ILE A 101 8.30 4.86 -1.45
N ILE A 102 9.37 4.62 -0.68
CA ILE A 102 10.13 5.66 0.01
C ILE A 102 11.48 5.78 -0.69
N THR A 103 11.67 6.87 -1.41
CA THR A 103 12.89 7.09 -2.21
C THR A 103 13.15 8.57 -2.44
N HIS A 104 14.42 8.94 -2.62
CA HIS A 104 14.84 10.25 -3.13
C HIS A 104 15.20 10.21 -4.63
N ASP A 105 15.27 9.01 -5.23
CA ASP A 105 15.58 8.83 -6.64
C ASP A 105 14.32 9.02 -7.48
N TYR A 106 14.39 10.00 -8.39
CA TYR A 106 13.26 10.34 -9.27
C TYR A 106 12.90 9.18 -10.22
N PHE A 107 13.90 8.51 -10.79
CA PHE A 107 13.65 7.43 -11.76
C PHE A 107 13.07 6.19 -11.07
N ASN A 108 13.52 5.87 -9.87
CA ASN A 108 12.94 4.80 -9.07
C ASN A 108 11.48 5.11 -8.70
N ALA A 109 11.17 6.37 -8.35
CA ALA A 109 9.81 6.79 -8.07
C ALA A 109 8.89 6.62 -9.28
N GLN A 110 9.33 7.09 -10.46
CA GLN A 110 8.57 6.95 -11.70
C GLN A 110 8.37 5.48 -12.09
N LYS A 111 9.43 4.68 -12.09
CA LYS A 111 9.35 3.26 -12.40
C LYS A 111 8.38 2.53 -11.48
N PHE A 112 8.43 2.81 -10.18
CA PHE A 112 7.50 2.22 -9.21
C PHE A 112 6.05 2.60 -9.53
N GLN A 113 5.76 3.89 -9.81
CA GLN A 113 4.42 4.34 -10.15
C GLN A 113 3.89 3.74 -11.47
N ASP A 114 4.76 3.53 -12.44
CA ASP A 114 4.39 2.98 -13.75
C ASP A 114 4.15 1.45 -13.71
N GLU A 115 4.92 0.73 -12.89
CA GLU A 115 4.94 -0.73 -12.92
C GLU A 115 4.14 -1.40 -11.80
N ILE A 116 3.77 -0.68 -10.73
CA ILE A 116 2.92 -1.22 -9.66
C ILE A 116 1.45 -1.19 -10.06
N ASP A 117 0.81 -2.36 -9.99
CA ASP A 117 -0.62 -2.52 -10.30
C ASP A 117 -1.47 -2.42 -9.04
N ALA A 118 -1.65 -1.18 -8.53
CA ALA A 118 -2.52 -0.89 -7.41
C ALA A 118 -3.48 0.26 -7.71
N ALA A 119 -4.57 0.38 -6.93
CA ALA A 119 -5.54 1.46 -7.09
C ALA A 119 -4.98 2.82 -6.67
N ALA A 120 -4.05 2.84 -5.71
CA ALA A 120 -3.33 4.03 -5.28
C ALA A 120 -1.83 3.71 -5.13
N VAL A 121 -0.97 4.49 -5.79
CA VAL A 121 0.48 4.31 -5.74
C VAL A 121 1.13 5.61 -5.28
N TYR A 122 1.84 5.53 -4.16
CA TYR A 122 2.42 6.67 -3.46
C TYR A 122 3.92 6.73 -3.60
N VAL A 123 4.45 7.94 -3.56
CA VAL A 123 5.87 8.23 -3.35
C VAL A 123 6.00 9.05 -2.07
N ASN A 124 6.80 8.56 -1.12
CA ASN A 124 7.13 9.25 0.14
C ASN A 124 5.90 9.64 1.00
N ALA A 125 4.86 8.85 0.97
CA ALA A 125 3.65 9.07 1.76
C ALA A 125 3.11 7.75 2.34
N SER A 126 2.33 7.85 3.39
CA SER A 126 1.66 6.70 4.02
C SER A 126 0.48 6.23 3.17
N THR A 127 0.27 4.93 3.08
CA THR A 127 -0.91 4.32 2.43
C THR A 127 -2.22 4.72 3.11
N ARG A 128 -2.16 5.23 4.36
CA ARG A 128 -3.31 5.73 5.11
C ARG A 128 -4.04 6.90 4.45
N PHE A 129 -3.44 7.56 3.47
CA PHE A 129 -4.09 8.61 2.68
C PHE A 129 -5.15 8.09 1.69
N THR A 130 -5.21 6.80 1.40
CA THR A 130 -6.25 6.23 0.51
C THR A 130 -7.60 6.22 1.25
N ASP A 131 -8.29 7.33 1.18
CA ASP A 131 -9.55 7.58 1.89
C ASP A 131 -10.40 8.59 1.10
N GLY A 132 -11.69 8.32 0.95
CA GLY A 132 -12.57 9.14 0.13
C GLY A 132 -12.73 10.57 0.63
N PHE A 133 -12.67 10.82 1.94
CA PHE A 133 -12.70 12.17 2.49
C PHE A 133 -11.36 12.88 2.28
N VAL A 134 -10.24 12.18 2.48
CA VAL A 134 -8.90 12.74 2.25
C VAL A 134 -8.70 13.08 0.78
N PHE A 135 -9.24 12.25 -0.14
CA PHE A 135 -9.19 12.51 -1.59
C PHE A 135 -10.20 13.57 -2.05
N GLY A 136 -11.02 14.11 -1.15
CA GLY A 136 -11.97 15.16 -1.48
C GLY A 136 -13.24 14.68 -2.19
N LEU A 137 -13.54 13.38 -2.13
CA LEU A 137 -14.75 12.79 -2.75
C LEU A 137 -16.02 12.99 -1.91
N GLY A 138 -15.90 13.57 -0.70
CA GLY A 138 -17.00 13.89 0.21
C GLY A 138 -17.70 12.67 0.84
N ALA A 139 -17.31 11.48 0.47
CA ALA A 139 -17.79 10.21 1.01
C ALA A 139 -16.86 9.07 0.64
N GLU A 140 -16.98 7.94 1.35
CA GLU A 140 -16.40 6.66 0.94
C GLU A 140 -17.42 5.56 1.16
N ILE A 141 -17.86 4.94 0.07
CA ILE A 141 -18.76 3.76 0.12
C ILE A 141 -17.93 2.48 0.20
N GLY A 142 -16.70 2.55 -0.30
CA GLY A 142 -15.72 1.49 -0.32
C GLY A 142 -14.55 1.85 -1.21
N ILE A 143 -13.56 0.95 -1.28
CA ILE A 143 -12.40 1.09 -2.16
C ILE A 143 -12.35 -0.13 -3.07
N SER A 144 -12.38 0.11 -4.39
CA SER A 144 -12.34 -0.93 -5.39
C SER A 144 -10.93 -1.13 -5.92
N THR A 145 -10.48 -2.38 -6.02
CA THR A 145 -9.20 -2.75 -6.64
C THR A 145 -9.36 -3.24 -8.08
N GLN A 146 -10.60 -3.33 -8.59
CA GLN A 146 -10.86 -3.74 -9.97
C GLN A 146 -10.44 -2.67 -10.99
N LYS A 147 -10.27 -3.08 -12.27
CA LYS A 147 -9.80 -2.20 -13.35
C LYS A 147 -10.89 -1.67 -14.26
N LEU A 148 -12.13 -2.11 -14.12
CA LEU A 148 -13.21 -1.66 -14.99
C LEU A 148 -13.75 -0.32 -14.54
N HIS A 149 -14.83 -0.27 -13.81
CA HIS A 149 -15.44 0.98 -13.38
C HIS A 149 -15.29 1.15 -11.86
N ALA A 150 -15.03 2.39 -11.45
CA ALA A 150 -14.72 2.80 -10.08
C ALA A 150 -13.56 2.00 -9.48
N ARG A 151 -12.35 2.41 -9.78
CA ARG A 151 -11.12 1.93 -9.15
C ARG A 151 -10.67 2.92 -8.07
N GLY A 152 -10.21 2.42 -6.92
CA GLY A 152 -9.85 3.25 -5.77
C GLY A 152 -11.04 3.63 -4.91
N PRO A 153 -10.93 4.68 -4.07
CA PRO A 153 -12.03 5.16 -3.24
C PRO A 153 -13.24 5.58 -4.06
N MET A 154 -14.43 5.13 -3.64
CA MET A 154 -15.70 5.42 -4.31
C MET A 154 -16.53 6.39 -3.48
N GLY A 155 -16.71 7.60 -3.99
CA GLY A 155 -17.64 8.60 -3.48
C GLY A 155 -18.98 8.59 -4.24
N LEU A 156 -19.71 9.70 -4.14
CA LEU A 156 -21.06 9.81 -4.70
C LEU A 156 -21.09 9.65 -6.23
N GLU A 157 -20.10 10.20 -6.94
CA GLU A 157 -20.01 10.09 -8.40
C GLU A 157 -19.90 8.65 -8.88
N ALA A 158 -19.14 7.81 -8.18
CA ALA A 158 -18.94 6.41 -8.56
C ALA A 158 -20.22 5.57 -8.47
N LEU A 159 -21.23 6.02 -7.74
CA LEU A 159 -22.53 5.36 -7.56
C LEU A 159 -23.59 5.83 -8.52
N THR A 160 -23.27 6.82 -9.35
CA THR A 160 -24.22 7.42 -10.29
C THR A 160 -23.77 7.24 -11.73
N SER A 161 -24.68 7.50 -12.65
CA SER A 161 -24.38 7.58 -14.08
C SER A 161 -24.98 8.85 -14.66
N THR A 162 -24.46 9.27 -15.79
CA THR A 162 -24.94 10.46 -16.50
C THR A 162 -25.99 10.09 -17.53
N LYS A 163 -26.96 10.99 -17.73
CA LYS A 163 -27.94 10.95 -18.80
C LYS A 163 -27.91 12.30 -19.52
N TYR A 164 -27.78 12.25 -20.84
CA TYR A 164 -27.84 13.46 -21.66
C TYR A 164 -29.30 13.79 -21.97
N LEU A 165 -29.72 15.02 -21.68
CA LEU A 165 -30.99 15.57 -22.08
C LEU A 165 -30.73 16.53 -23.24
N ILE A 166 -31.33 16.28 -24.40
CA ILE A 166 -31.08 17.03 -25.63
C ILE A 166 -32.41 17.50 -26.18
N ASP A 167 -32.61 18.83 -26.16
CA ASP A 167 -33.81 19.46 -26.72
C ASP A 167 -33.45 20.08 -28.06
N GLY A 168 -34.23 19.76 -29.09
CA GLY A 168 -34.04 20.25 -30.44
C GLY A 168 -35.26 20.97 -30.97
N THR A 169 -35.08 21.78 -32.05
CA THR A 169 -36.15 22.47 -32.77
C THR A 169 -36.24 22.02 -34.23
N GLY A 170 -35.75 20.82 -34.56
CA GLY A 170 -35.76 20.24 -35.90
C GLY A 170 -34.42 20.18 -36.60
N GLN A 171 -33.29 20.28 -35.85
CA GLN A 171 -31.96 20.12 -36.40
C GLN A 171 -31.79 18.72 -36.99
N ILE A 172 -31.09 18.66 -38.14
CA ILE A 172 -30.68 17.43 -38.80
C ILE A 172 -29.14 17.42 -38.92
N ARG A 173 -28.56 16.22 -39.06
CA ARG A 173 -27.14 16.00 -39.28
C ARG A 173 -26.90 15.51 -40.72
#